data_27e65483a21e31dd9c1c7f2d685c739a
#
_entry.id   27e65483a21e31dd9c1c7f2d685c739a
#
_cell.length_a   1.000
_cell.length_b   1.000
_cell.length_c   1.000
_cell.angle_alpha   90.00
_cell.angle_beta   90.00
_cell.angle_gamma   90.00
#
_symmetry.space_group_name_H-M   'P 1'
#
loop_
_entity.id
_entity.type
_entity.pdbx_description
1 polymer ?
#
loop_
_entity_poly.entity_id
_entity_poly.type
_entity_poly.pdbx_seq_one_letter_code
_entity_poly.pdbx_strand_id
1 'polypeptide(L)'
;MKAGVVHAKEDIRYEEVITPEPKAGEVLIQVKYTGICGSDIPRVNEGACHNFPIVLGHEFSGTIAKVGENVTSLKVGDRVAGVPLVPCMECEDCQKGNYSLCKHYSFIGSRQNGSFAQYVVAPEKNAVKFEDEVTFEQGAFFEPATVALHGLQRVNYKGGKKVAILGGGTIGMFVMQWAKIFGAEEVIVFDISDERLQLGERLGATGSINTLHDDFMEH
;
A
#
# COMPACT_ATOMS: atom_id res chain seq x y z
N MET A 1 6.79 -22.29 -5.04
CA MET A 1 7.13 -21.22 -4.07
C MET A 1 6.23 -21.30 -2.85
N LYS A 2 6.67 -20.78 -1.71
CA LYS A 2 5.82 -20.66 -0.52
C LYS A 2 4.93 -19.42 -0.61
N ALA A 3 3.67 -19.56 -0.14
CA ALA A 3 2.69 -18.48 -0.10
C ALA A 3 1.70 -18.65 1.05
N GLY A 4 1.15 -17.53 1.54
CA GLY A 4 -0.02 -17.50 2.42
C GLY A 4 -1.28 -17.43 1.57
N VAL A 5 -2.00 -18.54 1.46
CA VAL A 5 -3.18 -18.68 0.59
C VAL A 5 -4.45 -18.65 1.44
N VAL A 6 -5.37 -17.76 1.12
CA VAL A 6 -6.70 -17.70 1.73
C VAL A 6 -7.63 -18.58 0.92
N HIS A 7 -8.12 -19.65 1.53
CA HIS A 7 -9.02 -20.63 0.92
C HIS A 7 -10.49 -20.36 1.18
N ALA A 8 -10.78 -19.77 2.33
CA ALA A 8 -12.13 -19.39 2.77
C ALA A 8 -12.02 -18.38 3.92
N LYS A 9 -13.17 -17.94 4.44
CA LYS A 9 -13.24 -17.18 5.69
C LYS A 9 -12.50 -17.93 6.81
N GLU A 10 -11.59 -17.21 7.51
CA GLU A 10 -10.76 -17.72 8.62
C GLU A 10 -9.84 -18.91 8.23
N ASP A 11 -9.66 -19.17 6.95
CA ASP A 11 -8.81 -20.26 6.44
C ASP A 11 -7.68 -19.69 5.58
N ILE A 12 -6.58 -19.31 6.23
CA ILE A 12 -5.32 -18.92 5.57
C ILE A 12 -4.26 -19.98 5.85
N ARG A 13 -3.58 -20.46 4.79
CA ARG A 13 -2.60 -21.55 4.88
C ARG A 13 -1.27 -21.12 4.30
N TYR A 14 -0.19 -21.45 5.01
CA TYR A 14 1.16 -21.32 4.47
C TYR A 14 1.53 -22.61 3.74
N GLU A 15 1.52 -22.58 2.43
CA GLU A 15 1.65 -23.77 1.59
C GLU A 15 2.55 -23.56 0.37
N GLU A 16 2.85 -24.64 -0.32
CA GLU A 16 3.55 -24.59 -1.60
C GLU A 16 2.57 -24.43 -2.75
N VAL A 17 2.82 -23.41 -3.58
CA VAL A 17 2.09 -23.15 -4.81
C VAL A 17 3.04 -23.07 -5.99
N ILE A 18 2.51 -23.21 -7.20
CA ILE A 18 3.29 -23.03 -8.43
C ILE A 18 3.81 -21.59 -8.48
N THR A 19 5.11 -21.42 -8.76
CA THR A 19 5.66 -20.10 -9.04
C THR A 19 5.10 -19.58 -10.36
N PRO A 20 4.47 -18.40 -10.38
CA PRO A 20 3.88 -17.88 -11.62
C PRO A 20 4.97 -17.48 -12.63
N GLU A 21 4.63 -17.56 -13.91
CA GLU A 21 5.47 -17.09 -14.99
C GLU A 21 4.93 -15.74 -15.52
N PRO A 22 5.80 -14.73 -15.74
CA PRO A 22 5.36 -13.46 -16.29
C PRO A 22 5.03 -13.61 -17.78
N LYS A 23 3.89 -13.07 -18.18
CA LYS A 23 3.47 -12.97 -19.59
C LYS A 23 4.15 -11.80 -20.29
N ALA A 24 3.85 -11.60 -21.58
CA ALA A 24 4.30 -10.42 -22.31
C ALA A 24 3.84 -9.12 -21.58
N GLY A 25 4.76 -8.19 -21.39
CA GLY A 25 4.53 -6.94 -20.66
C GLY A 25 4.46 -7.07 -19.13
N GLU A 26 4.73 -8.26 -18.58
CA GLU A 26 4.75 -8.51 -17.13
C GLU A 26 6.16 -8.80 -16.61
N VAL A 27 6.34 -8.62 -15.32
CA VAL A 27 7.57 -8.95 -14.60
C VAL A 27 7.25 -9.88 -13.42
N LEU A 28 8.18 -10.78 -13.11
CA LEU A 28 8.18 -11.57 -11.88
C LEU A 28 9.05 -10.88 -10.85
N ILE A 29 8.49 -10.54 -9.71
CA ILE A 29 9.15 -9.85 -8.62
C ILE A 29 9.40 -10.85 -7.49
N GLN A 30 10.66 -11.03 -7.08
CA GLN A 30 11.00 -11.69 -5.83
C GLN A 30 10.70 -10.73 -4.69
N VAL A 31 9.66 -11.01 -3.92
CA VAL A 31 9.24 -10.19 -2.79
C VAL A 31 10.31 -10.21 -1.69
N LYS A 32 10.71 -9.03 -1.22
CA LYS A 32 11.62 -8.86 -0.09
C LYS A 32 10.88 -8.44 1.16
N TYR A 33 9.95 -7.48 1.02
CA TYR A 33 9.08 -7.01 2.10
C TYR A 33 7.66 -6.82 1.58
N THR A 34 6.70 -7.08 2.44
CA THR A 34 5.29 -6.81 2.19
C THR A 34 4.62 -6.36 3.47
N GLY A 35 3.84 -5.28 3.38
CA GLY A 35 2.99 -4.78 4.45
C GLY A 35 1.69 -5.58 4.57
N ILE A 36 1.08 -5.50 5.74
CA ILE A 36 -0.27 -6.00 6.00
C ILE A 36 -1.20 -4.80 6.10
N CYS A 37 -2.02 -4.60 5.09
CA CYS A 37 -3.02 -3.54 5.09
C CYS A 37 -4.18 -3.87 6.04
N GLY A 38 -4.76 -2.87 6.67
CA GLY A 38 -5.99 -3.04 7.46
C GLY A 38 -7.14 -3.67 6.66
N SER A 39 -7.13 -3.52 5.33
CA SER A 39 -8.11 -4.15 4.44
C SER A 39 -7.92 -5.66 4.24
N ASP A 40 -6.76 -6.22 4.58
CA ASP A 40 -6.52 -7.66 4.51
C ASP A 40 -7.22 -8.42 5.66
N ILE A 41 -7.40 -7.76 6.80
CA ILE A 41 -8.01 -8.35 7.98
C ILE A 41 -9.45 -8.83 7.72
N PRO A 42 -10.40 -8.01 7.23
CA PRO A 42 -11.75 -8.49 6.91
C PRO A 42 -11.75 -9.46 5.73
N ARG A 43 -10.77 -9.41 4.81
CA ARG A 43 -10.66 -10.42 3.75
C ARG A 43 -10.43 -11.82 4.31
N VAL A 44 -9.59 -11.95 5.33
CA VAL A 44 -9.35 -13.23 6.01
C VAL A 44 -10.49 -13.55 7.00
N ASN A 45 -10.80 -12.63 7.92
CA ASN A 45 -11.65 -12.92 9.08
C ASN A 45 -13.14 -12.94 8.74
N GLU A 46 -13.57 -12.22 7.71
CA GLU A 46 -14.98 -12.13 7.31
C GLU A 46 -15.26 -12.76 5.95
N GLY A 47 -14.21 -13.17 5.23
CA GLY A 47 -14.33 -13.74 3.89
C GLY A 47 -14.63 -12.70 2.82
N ALA A 48 -14.25 -11.42 3.05
CA ALA A 48 -14.48 -10.31 2.13
C ALA A 48 -13.51 -10.32 0.92
N CYS A 49 -13.22 -11.50 0.37
CA CYS A 49 -12.44 -11.68 -0.85
C CYS A 49 -13.34 -11.70 -2.09
N HIS A 50 -12.80 -11.26 -3.23
CA HIS A 50 -13.52 -11.34 -4.51
C HIS A 50 -13.59 -12.77 -5.06
N ASN A 51 -12.59 -13.58 -4.75
CA ASN A 51 -12.47 -14.98 -5.17
C ASN A 51 -11.64 -15.77 -4.16
N PHE A 52 -11.80 -17.07 -4.15
CA PHE A 52 -10.99 -18.04 -3.43
C PHE A 52 -10.57 -19.18 -4.36
N PRO A 53 -9.40 -19.81 -4.16
CA PRO A 53 -8.32 -19.37 -3.27
C PRO A 53 -7.61 -18.12 -3.81
N ILE A 54 -7.00 -17.33 -2.91
CA ILE A 54 -6.26 -16.14 -3.30
C ILE A 54 -5.06 -15.91 -2.36
N VAL A 55 -3.96 -15.37 -2.92
CA VAL A 55 -2.84 -14.81 -2.17
C VAL A 55 -3.09 -13.31 -2.02
N LEU A 56 -3.18 -12.81 -0.79
CA LEU A 56 -3.34 -11.39 -0.49
C LEU A 56 -1.99 -10.65 -0.52
N GLY A 57 -1.96 -9.40 -0.06
CA GLY A 57 -0.78 -8.54 0.02
C GLY A 57 -0.61 -7.66 -1.21
N HIS A 58 -0.53 -6.34 -0.96
CA HIS A 58 -0.49 -5.33 -2.02
C HIS A 58 0.45 -4.16 -1.71
N GLU A 59 1.05 -4.13 -0.54
CA GLU A 59 2.05 -3.15 -0.09
C GLU A 59 3.43 -3.82 -0.12
N PHE A 60 4.13 -3.82 -1.25
CA PHE A 60 5.32 -4.66 -1.37
C PHE A 60 6.46 -4.02 -2.15
N SER A 61 7.65 -4.53 -1.87
CA SER A 61 8.87 -4.26 -2.61
C SER A 61 9.67 -5.53 -2.85
N GLY A 62 10.51 -5.50 -3.86
CA GLY A 62 11.32 -6.66 -4.19
C GLY A 62 12.29 -6.40 -5.34
N THR A 63 12.83 -7.48 -5.87
CA THR A 63 13.79 -7.46 -6.98
C THR A 63 13.18 -8.16 -8.18
N ILE A 64 13.33 -7.60 -9.36
CA ILE A 64 12.92 -8.28 -10.60
C ILE A 64 13.70 -9.58 -10.76
N ALA A 65 13.01 -10.71 -10.72
CA ALA A 65 13.58 -12.04 -10.88
C ALA A 65 13.51 -12.52 -12.34
N LYS A 66 12.47 -12.11 -13.08
CA LYS A 66 12.27 -12.47 -14.50
C LYS A 66 11.46 -11.38 -15.19
N VAL A 67 11.71 -11.18 -16.47
CA VAL A 67 10.94 -10.29 -17.33
C VAL A 67 10.26 -11.09 -18.43
N GLY A 68 9.03 -10.76 -18.75
CA GLY A 68 8.29 -11.30 -19.88
C GLY A 68 8.70 -10.63 -21.20
N GLU A 69 8.18 -11.13 -22.31
CA GLU A 69 8.37 -10.48 -23.61
C GLU A 69 7.83 -9.05 -23.59
N ASN A 70 8.42 -8.16 -24.41
CA ASN A 70 8.02 -6.75 -24.58
C ASN A 70 8.20 -5.88 -23.32
N VAL A 71 8.82 -6.34 -22.24
CA VAL A 71 9.28 -5.51 -21.14
C VAL A 71 10.51 -4.73 -21.57
N THR A 72 10.48 -3.39 -21.44
CA THR A 72 11.52 -2.50 -22.00
C THR A 72 12.16 -1.58 -20.98
N SER A 73 11.47 -1.23 -19.90
CA SER A 73 11.94 -0.28 -18.89
C SER A 73 12.56 -0.93 -17.65
N LEU A 74 12.35 -2.23 -17.48
CA LEU A 74 12.84 -2.99 -16.34
C LEU A 74 13.71 -4.18 -16.77
N LYS A 75 14.65 -4.56 -15.92
CA LYS A 75 15.53 -5.73 -16.10
C LYS A 75 15.67 -6.53 -14.82
N VAL A 76 16.12 -7.79 -14.96
CA VAL A 76 16.46 -8.64 -13.83
C VAL A 76 17.49 -7.94 -12.93
N GLY A 77 17.23 -7.95 -11.64
CA GLY A 77 18.03 -7.29 -10.61
C GLY A 77 17.53 -5.89 -10.22
N ASP A 78 16.66 -5.25 -10.99
CA ASP A 78 16.10 -3.94 -10.61
C ASP A 78 15.28 -4.05 -9.32
N ARG A 79 15.44 -3.05 -8.46
CA ARG A 79 14.72 -2.90 -7.20
C ARG A 79 13.42 -2.15 -7.45
N VAL A 80 12.29 -2.72 -7.05
CA VAL A 80 10.97 -2.17 -7.38
C VAL A 80 10.00 -2.22 -6.21
N ALA A 81 9.11 -1.23 -6.17
CA ALA A 81 7.90 -1.22 -5.34
C ALA A 81 6.68 -1.53 -6.22
N GLY A 82 5.71 -2.24 -5.68
CA GLY A 82 4.49 -2.58 -6.39
C GLY A 82 3.44 -1.48 -6.33
N VAL A 83 2.77 -1.23 -7.47
CA VAL A 83 1.55 -0.42 -7.56
C VAL A 83 0.39 -1.37 -7.79
N PRO A 84 -0.51 -1.57 -6.81
CA PRO A 84 -1.46 -2.69 -6.88
C PRO A 84 -2.61 -2.49 -7.87
N LEU A 85 -3.02 -1.25 -8.15
CA LEU A 85 -4.11 -0.97 -9.09
C LEU A 85 -3.67 -1.22 -10.53
N VAL A 86 -4.34 -2.16 -11.20
CA VAL A 86 -4.12 -2.52 -12.61
C VAL A 86 -5.33 -2.06 -13.43
N PRO A 87 -5.31 -0.84 -13.99
CA PRO A 87 -6.40 -0.32 -14.79
C PRO A 87 -6.47 -1.02 -16.15
N CYS A 88 -7.65 -1.08 -16.76
CA CYS A 88 -7.81 -1.72 -18.08
C CYS A 88 -7.19 -0.96 -19.25
N MET A 89 -6.86 0.31 -19.08
CA MET A 89 -6.27 1.24 -20.06
C MET A 89 -7.16 1.55 -21.28
N GLU A 90 -8.38 1.01 -21.36
CA GLU A 90 -9.26 1.12 -22.53
C GLU A 90 -10.53 1.93 -22.27
N CYS A 91 -11.05 1.92 -21.03
CA CYS A 91 -12.29 2.65 -20.72
C CYS A 91 -12.07 4.16 -20.72
N GLU A 92 -13.16 4.92 -20.81
CA GLU A 92 -13.16 6.38 -20.88
C GLU A 92 -12.38 7.02 -19.71
N ASP A 93 -12.55 6.49 -18.49
CA ASP A 93 -11.84 7.00 -17.32
C ASP A 93 -10.33 6.78 -17.44
N CYS A 94 -9.89 5.60 -17.93
CA CYS A 94 -8.49 5.33 -18.17
C CYS A 94 -7.88 6.24 -19.24
N GLN A 95 -8.61 6.51 -20.32
CA GLN A 95 -8.16 7.41 -21.39
C GLN A 95 -8.02 8.86 -20.90
N LYS A 96 -8.78 9.25 -19.87
CA LYS A 96 -8.67 10.57 -19.20
C LYS A 96 -7.61 10.60 -18.09
N GLY A 97 -6.93 9.47 -17.80
CA GLY A 97 -5.95 9.37 -16.71
C GLY A 97 -6.58 9.15 -15.32
N ASN A 98 -7.88 8.95 -15.24
CA ASN A 98 -8.61 8.70 -13.99
C ASN A 98 -8.58 7.20 -13.63
N TYR A 99 -7.40 6.63 -13.47
CA TYR A 99 -7.22 5.18 -13.30
C TYR A 99 -7.97 4.59 -12.10
N SER A 100 -8.12 5.34 -11.01
CA SER A 100 -8.87 4.93 -9.83
C SER A 100 -10.39 4.78 -10.08
N LEU A 101 -10.91 5.33 -11.18
CA LEU A 101 -12.30 5.22 -11.61
C LEU A 101 -12.51 4.14 -12.68
N CYS A 102 -11.47 3.37 -13.00
CA CYS A 102 -11.56 2.30 -13.99
C CYS A 102 -12.63 1.29 -13.62
N LYS A 103 -13.57 1.04 -14.55
CA LYS A 103 -14.69 0.11 -14.33
C LYS A 103 -14.28 -1.37 -14.43
N HIS A 104 -13.14 -1.64 -15.06
CA HIS A 104 -12.63 -2.99 -15.35
C HIS A 104 -11.23 -3.23 -14.78
N TYR A 105 -10.95 -2.62 -13.63
CA TYR A 105 -9.63 -2.77 -13.00
C TYR A 105 -9.43 -4.16 -12.41
N SER A 106 -8.18 -4.61 -12.40
CA SER A 106 -7.69 -5.63 -11.50
C SER A 106 -6.90 -4.98 -10.35
N PHE A 107 -6.60 -5.76 -9.32
CA PHE A 107 -5.87 -5.26 -8.16
C PHE A 107 -5.02 -6.41 -7.59
N ILE A 108 -3.70 -6.22 -7.56
CA ILE A 108 -2.76 -7.18 -7.01
C ILE A 108 -3.06 -7.37 -5.51
N GLY A 109 -3.21 -8.61 -5.07
CA GLY A 109 -3.51 -8.95 -3.67
C GLY A 109 -4.98 -8.84 -3.27
N SER A 110 -5.91 -8.63 -4.22
CA SER A 110 -7.35 -8.71 -3.92
C SER A 110 -8.21 -9.26 -5.04
N ARG A 111 -7.91 -8.95 -6.31
CA ARG A 111 -8.58 -9.50 -7.51
C ARG A 111 -7.70 -10.47 -8.28
N GLN A 112 -6.41 -10.41 -8.04
CA GLN A 112 -5.40 -11.35 -8.50
C GLN A 112 -4.41 -11.61 -7.37
N ASN A 113 -3.61 -12.68 -7.46
CA ASN A 113 -2.65 -13.04 -6.44
C ASN A 113 -1.65 -11.92 -6.17
N GLY A 114 -1.34 -11.74 -4.88
CA GLY A 114 -0.50 -10.68 -4.37
C GLY A 114 0.81 -11.17 -3.74
N SER A 115 1.31 -10.36 -2.82
CA SER A 115 2.68 -10.41 -2.31
C SER A 115 2.87 -11.20 -1.02
N PHE A 116 1.81 -11.80 -0.42
CA PHE A 116 2.02 -12.74 0.69
C PHE A 116 2.59 -14.08 0.17
N ALA A 117 3.60 -13.98 -0.67
CA ALA A 117 4.31 -15.08 -1.34
C ALA A 117 5.76 -14.71 -1.61
N GLN A 118 6.58 -15.70 -1.96
CA GLN A 118 7.98 -15.44 -2.34
C GLN A 118 8.11 -14.66 -3.65
N TYR A 119 7.13 -14.80 -4.56
CA TYR A 119 7.12 -14.12 -5.85
C TYR A 119 5.71 -13.62 -6.18
N VAL A 120 5.65 -12.50 -6.89
CA VAL A 120 4.41 -11.93 -7.43
C VAL A 120 4.65 -11.48 -8.86
N VAL A 121 3.63 -11.64 -9.73
CA VAL A 121 3.65 -11.10 -11.10
C VAL A 121 2.91 -9.77 -11.12
N ALA A 122 3.47 -8.81 -11.83
CA ALA A 122 2.85 -7.51 -12.06
C ALA A 122 3.09 -7.05 -13.51
N PRO A 123 2.19 -6.27 -14.11
CA PRO A 123 2.50 -5.55 -15.34
C PRO A 123 3.73 -4.64 -15.13
N GLU A 124 4.55 -4.45 -16.16
CA GLU A 124 5.75 -3.60 -16.08
C GLU A 124 5.45 -2.22 -15.48
N LYS A 125 4.34 -1.60 -15.87
CA LYS A 125 3.90 -0.27 -15.38
C LYS A 125 3.53 -0.24 -13.90
N ASN A 126 3.28 -1.41 -13.32
CA ASN A 126 2.91 -1.59 -11.92
C ASN A 126 4.11 -1.92 -11.01
N ALA A 127 5.33 -1.90 -11.55
CA ALA A 127 6.56 -2.07 -10.81
C ALA A 127 7.41 -0.79 -10.96
N VAL A 128 7.47 0.00 -9.91
CA VAL A 128 8.18 1.30 -9.91
C VAL A 128 9.57 1.11 -9.35
N LYS A 129 10.58 1.38 -10.17
CA LYS A 129 11.97 1.31 -9.76
C LYS A 129 12.31 2.39 -8.73
N PHE A 130 13.13 2.05 -7.75
CA PHE A 130 13.65 2.98 -6.76
C PHE A 130 15.17 2.82 -6.57
N GLU A 131 15.79 3.88 -6.05
CA GLU A 131 17.24 4.01 -5.89
C GLU A 131 17.78 3.12 -4.76
N ASP A 132 19.11 2.88 -4.77
CA ASP A 132 19.78 1.97 -3.85
C ASP A 132 19.77 2.43 -2.39
N GLU A 133 19.66 3.75 -2.17
CA GLU A 133 19.55 4.36 -0.84
C GLU A 133 18.24 4.05 -0.11
N VAL A 134 17.19 3.71 -0.86
CA VAL A 134 15.90 3.31 -0.30
C VAL A 134 15.95 1.84 0.08
N THR A 135 15.65 1.48 1.32
CA THR A 135 15.59 0.07 1.72
C THR A 135 14.36 -0.62 1.14
N PHE A 136 14.33 -1.96 1.12
CA PHE A 136 13.14 -2.68 0.68
C PHE A 136 11.95 -2.48 1.62
N GLU A 137 12.19 -2.33 2.94
CA GLU A 137 11.16 -1.96 3.90
C GLU A 137 10.52 -0.64 3.53
N GLN A 138 11.33 0.39 3.26
CA GLN A 138 10.85 1.70 2.81
C GLN A 138 10.11 1.60 1.47
N GLY A 139 10.60 0.78 0.54
CA GLY A 139 9.94 0.52 -0.74
C GLY A 139 8.54 -0.10 -0.58
N ALA A 140 8.33 -0.97 0.41
CA ALA A 140 7.02 -1.52 0.71
C ALA A 140 6.03 -0.46 1.25
N PHE A 141 6.53 0.59 1.88
CA PHE A 141 5.71 1.72 2.35
C PHE A 141 5.30 2.71 1.26
N PHE A 142 5.80 2.60 0.03
CA PHE A 142 5.41 3.54 -1.03
C PHE A 142 3.91 3.52 -1.30
N GLU A 143 3.29 2.34 -1.29
CA GLU A 143 1.85 2.23 -1.49
C GLU A 143 1.05 2.98 -0.41
N PRO A 144 1.14 2.64 0.90
CA PRO A 144 0.35 3.34 1.92
C PRO A 144 0.74 4.82 2.08
N ALA A 145 1.99 5.19 1.82
CA ALA A 145 2.41 6.59 1.82
C ALA A 145 1.74 7.40 0.71
N THR A 146 1.54 6.80 -0.49
CA THR A 146 0.82 7.48 -1.59
C THR A 146 -0.68 7.57 -1.34
N VAL A 147 -1.28 6.61 -0.63
CA VAL A 147 -2.69 6.70 -0.16
C VAL A 147 -2.86 7.94 0.73
N ALA A 148 -1.98 8.12 1.70
CA ALA A 148 -1.99 9.27 2.60
C ALA A 148 -1.79 10.60 1.85
N LEU A 149 -0.83 10.64 0.92
CA LEU A 149 -0.58 11.81 0.07
C LEU A 149 -1.82 12.16 -0.77
N HIS A 150 -2.46 11.15 -1.35
CA HIS A 150 -3.70 11.35 -2.10
C HIS A 150 -4.80 11.98 -1.24
N GLY A 151 -4.94 11.56 0.02
CA GLY A 151 -5.87 12.15 0.97
C GLY A 151 -5.66 13.66 1.14
N LEU A 152 -4.42 14.12 1.31
CA LEU A 152 -4.09 15.54 1.38
C LEU A 152 -4.36 16.30 0.06
N GLN A 153 -4.12 15.67 -1.08
CA GLN A 153 -4.45 16.23 -2.38
C GLN A 153 -5.96 16.41 -2.56
N ARG A 154 -6.78 15.46 -2.06
CA ARG A 154 -8.25 15.53 -2.15
C ARG A 154 -8.84 16.71 -1.38
N VAL A 155 -8.23 17.11 -0.28
CA VAL A 155 -8.62 18.32 0.47
C VAL A 155 -7.89 19.57 0.00
N ASN A 156 -7.13 19.48 -1.09
CA ASN A 156 -6.35 20.59 -1.66
C ASN A 156 -5.43 21.27 -0.65
N TYR A 157 -4.79 20.46 0.21
CA TYR A 157 -3.88 20.97 1.24
C TYR A 157 -2.64 21.62 0.60
N LYS A 158 -2.32 22.86 1.03
CA LYS A 158 -1.22 23.67 0.48
C LYS A 158 -0.15 24.04 1.53
N GLY A 159 -0.20 23.47 2.71
CA GLY A 159 0.65 23.86 3.83
C GLY A 159 0.14 25.09 4.59
N GLY A 160 0.89 25.54 5.62
CA GLY A 160 0.60 26.73 6.40
C GLY A 160 -0.72 26.70 7.19
N LYS A 161 -1.23 25.50 7.52
CA LYS A 161 -2.49 25.29 8.24
C LYS A 161 -2.26 24.38 9.42
N LYS A 162 -3.15 24.45 10.39
CA LYS A 162 -3.30 23.44 11.44
C LYS A 162 -4.03 22.23 10.91
N VAL A 163 -3.58 21.05 11.26
CA VAL A 163 -4.10 19.77 10.76
C VAL A 163 -4.47 18.87 11.93
N ALA A 164 -5.69 18.41 11.99
CA ALA A 164 -6.16 17.39 12.92
C ALA A 164 -6.19 16.03 12.20
N ILE A 165 -5.54 15.02 12.77
CA ILE A 165 -5.50 13.66 12.26
C ILE A 165 -6.34 12.78 13.18
N LEU A 166 -7.47 12.31 12.68
CA LEU A 166 -8.36 11.42 13.42
C LEU A 166 -7.98 9.96 13.13
N GLY A 167 -7.28 9.34 14.07
CA GLY A 167 -6.73 7.99 13.98
C GLY A 167 -5.22 7.96 13.71
N GLY A 168 -4.46 7.55 14.71
CA GLY A 168 -3.00 7.37 14.67
C GLY A 168 -2.53 6.05 14.10
N GLY A 169 -3.31 5.42 13.20
CA GLY A 169 -2.88 4.23 12.46
C GLY A 169 -1.87 4.54 11.34
N THR A 170 -1.48 3.54 10.57
CA THR A 170 -0.47 3.67 9.50
C THR A 170 -0.75 4.83 8.56
N ILE A 171 -1.96 4.93 8.04
CA ILE A 171 -2.34 6.03 7.12
C ILE A 171 -2.31 7.39 7.83
N GLY A 172 -2.85 7.48 9.05
CA GLY A 172 -2.80 8.72 9.84
C GLY A 172 -1.38 9.20 10.08
N MET A 173 -0.45 8.30 10.40
CA MET A 173 0.96 8.62 10.59
C MET A 173 1.63 9.10 9.30
N PHE A 174 1.29 8.54 8.14
CA PHE A 174 1.78 9.06 6.85
C PHE A 174 1.15 10.42 6.50
N VAL A 175 -0.15 10.62 6.74
CA VAL A 175 -0.80 11.93 6.55
C VAL A 175 -0.12 12.99 7.41
N MET A 176 0.17 12.68 8.67
CA MET A 176 0.88 13.57 9.60
C MET A 176 2.25 13.98 9.05
N GLN A 177 3.07 13.01 8.63
CA GLN A 177 4.40 13.27 8.08
C GLN A 177 4.33 14.07 6.78
N TRP A 178 3.43 13.75 5.86
CA TRP A 178 3.21 14.53 4.65
C TRP A 178 2.75 15.95 4.94
N ALA A 179 1.83 16.15 5.91
CA ALA A 179 1.39 17.47 6.32
C ALA A 179 2.58 18.31 6.83
N LYS A 180 3.47 17.71 7.61
CA LYS A 180 4.71 18.35 8.08
C LYS A 180 5.65 18.71 6.94
N ILE A 181 5.86 17.79 5.99
CA ILE A 181 6.70 18.03 4.79
C ILE A 181 6.15 19.20 3.96
N PHE A 182 4.83 19.30 3.84
CA PHE A 182 4.19 20.43 3.16
C PHE A 182 4.10 21.72 4.00
N GLY A 183 4.71 21.75 5.19
CA GLY A 183 4.81 22.95 6.02
C GLY A 183 3.54 23.20 6.85
N ALA A 184 2.93 22.16 7.40
CA ALA A 184 1.88 22.35 8.42
C ALA A 184 2.42 23.20 9.57
N GLU A 185 1.64 24.19 10.01
CA GLU A 185 1.93 25.01 11.17
C GLU A 185 1.87 24.15 12.44
N GLU A 186 0.82 23.35 12.55
CA GLU A 186 0.55 22.46 13.67
C GLU A 186 -0.09 21.17 13.17
N VAL A 187 0.28 20.02 13.76
CA VAL A 187 -0.36 18.74 13.48
C VAL A 187 -0.66 18.05 14.79
N ILE A 188 -1.94 17.85 15.07
CA ILE A 188 -2.42 17.15 16.28
C ILE A 188 -2.99 15.80 15.86
N VAL A 189 -2.54 14.74 16.54
CA VAL A 189 -3.02 13.37 16.32
C VAL A 189 -4.00 12.99 17.43
N PHE A 190 -5.15 12.49 17.03
CA PHE A 190 -6.20 11.96 17.90
C PHE A 190 -6.25 10.45 17.77
N ASP A 191 -6.16 9.71 18.84
CA ASP A 191 -6.34 8.24 18.88
C ASP A 191 -6.81 7.82 20.28
N ILE A 192 -7.22 6.57 20.41
CA ILE A 192 -7.55 5.93 21.69
C ILE A 192 -6.36 5.17 22.28
N SER A 193 -5.26 5.01 21.53
CA SER A 193 -4.06 4.27 21.91
C SER A 193 -2.91 5.22 22.24
N ASP A 194 -2.48 5.23 23.48
CA ASP A 194 -1.33 6.02 23.93
C ASP A 194 -0.06 5.62 23.19
N GLU A 195 0.13 4.34 22.85
CA GLU A 195 1.29 3.88 22.09
C GLU A 195 1.36 4.53 20.70
N ARG A 196 0.22 4.63 20.00
CA ARG A 196 0.14 5.31 18.69
C ARG A 196 0.37 6.81 18.81
N LEU A 197 -0.17 7.44 19.86
CA LEU A 197 0.05 8.86 20.12
C LEU A 197 1.53 9.16 20.38
N GLN A 198 2.20 8.39 21.22
CA GLN A 198 3.64 8.49 21.45
C GLN A 198 4.45 8.25 20.16
N LEU A 199 4.04 7.33 19.30
CA LEU A 199 4.66 7.16 17.99
C LEU A 199 4.50 8.42 17.14
N GLY A 200 3.30 9.01 17.11
CA GLY A 200 3.03 10.26 16.40
C GLY A 200 3.94 11.40 16.84
N GLU A 201 4.13 11.57 18.13
CA GLU A 201 5.05 12.58 18.70
C GLU A 201 6.50 12.33 18.28
N ARG A 202 6.98 11.08 18.35
CA ARG A 202 8.33 10.71 17.88
C ARG A 202 8.52 10.96 16.37
N LEU A 203 7.45 10.84 15.58
CA LEU A 203 7.47 11.10 14.14
C LEU A 203 7.23 12.58 13.80
N GLY A 204 7.00 13.44 14.78
CA GLY A 204 6.97 14.90 14.63
C GLY A 204 5.58 15.53 14.68
N ALA A 205 4.57 14.87 15.23
CA ALA A 205 3.33 15.55 15.61
C ALA A 205 3.62 16.67 16.61
N THR A 206 2.91 17.78 16.51
CA THR A 206 3.07 18.92 17.43
C THR A 206 2.23 18.77 18.70
N GLY A 207 1.28 17.83 18.69
CA GLY A 207 0.48 17.46 19.85
C GLY A 207 -0.24 16.14 19.60
N SER A 208 -0.70 15.55 20.70
CA SER A 208 -1.48 14.30 20.67
C SER A 208 -2.59 14.37 21.72
N ILE A 209 -3.74 13.76 21.43
CA ILE A 209 -4.91 13.75 22.31
C ILE A 209 -5.49 12.34 22.35
N ASN A 210 -5.58 11.77 23.56
CA ASN A 210 -6.26 10.51 23.77
C ASN A 210 -7.75 10.76 23.99
N THR A 211 -8.57 10.42 23.00
CA THR A 211 -10.01 10.71 23.03
C THR A 211 -10.83 9.86 24.03
N LEU A 212 -10.20 8.89 24.71
CA LEU A 212 -10.83 8.17 25.82
C LEU A 212 -10.67 8.88 27.17
N HIS A 213 -9.63 9.70 27.32
CA HIS A 213 -9.22 10.24 28.63
C HIS A 213 -9.20 11.77 28.66
N ASP A 214 -8.97 12.41 27.51
CA ASP A 214 -8.83 13.85 27.42
C ASP A 214 -10.17 14.50 27.01
N ASP A 215 -10.49 15.62 27.63
CA ASP A 215 -11.60 16.45 27.14
C ASP A 215 -11.10 17.28 25.94
N PHE A 216 -11.21 16.68 24.75
CA PHE A 216 -10.73 17.30 23.50
C PHE A 216 -11.56 18.50 23.03
N MET A 217 -12.70 18.80 23.69
CA MET A 217 -13.51 19.99 23.39
C MET A 217 -12.99 21.25 24.08
N GLU A 218 -12.05 21.10 25.04
CA GLU A 218 -11.41 22.22 25.74
C GLU A 218 -10.09 22.67 25.07
N HIS A 219 -9.64 21.98 24.04
CA HIS A 219 -8.41 22.24 23.28
C HIS A 219 -8.75 22.67 21.84
#